data_a6e5d1979491925f48d2d280499de8d3
#
_entry.id   a6e5d1979491925f48d2d280499de8d3
#
_cell.length_a   1.000
_cell.length_b   1.000
_cell.length_c   1.000
_cell.angle_alpha   90.00
_cell.angle_beta   90.00
_cell.angle_gamma   90.00
#
_symmetry.space_group_name_H-M   'P 1'
#
loop_
_entity.id
_entity.type
_entity.pdbx_description
1 polymer ?
#
loop_
_entity_poly.entity_id
_entity_poly.type
_entity_poly.pdbx_seq_one_letter_code
_entity_poly.pdbx_strand_id
1 'polypeptide(L)'
;MQMIEECLKKVVSRQDLEEKEAYDCMMEMVSGSASDVHMAALLSALATKGESISEITGFVRAMRQVSIKVSVQLDEPLVDTCGTGGDSFKTFNVSTIAAIIAAANGVAIAKHGNRAVSSKCGGADILEAVGVNINGKPEDVEACLEKTGMGFMFAPNFHPATKHVMPVRRKLGIRTVFNVLGPLTSPANADIHLMGVFDPEYVESIANVLKNLGVKRAMVLHGFDDEDNVAMDEISIIGKTKVAILDGGEIKVFQLQPNDLGLELADKKFIMAPDTLEENMKIAMDVLDGKRETAQQKARMDICLANAGAILFLADKTSDLKTGVDLARKTVQNGDAKQKLDEFIAASNC
;
A
#
# COMPACT_ATOMS: atom_id res chain seq x y z
N MET A 1 1.23 28.91 23.22
CA MET A 1 0.27 28.63 22.14
C MET A 1 0.57 27.20 21.72
N GLN A 2 -0.44 26.39 21.48
CA GLN A 2 -0.20 25.00 21.05
C GLN A 2 0.30 25.02 19.62
N MET A 3 1.18 24.08 19.24
CA MET A 3 1.73 23.99 17.87
C MET A 3 0.63 23.86 16.81
N ILE A 4 -0.42 23.08 17.11
CA ILE A 4 -1.55 22.91 16.20
C ILE A 4 -2.29 24.22 15.87
N GLU A 5 -2.35 25.18 16.82
CA GLU A 5 -2.97 26.50 16.57
C GLU A 5 -2.13 27.36 15.61
N GLU A 6 -0.81 27.28 15.71
CA GLU A 6 0.12 27.99 14.82
C GLU A 6 0.06 27.40 13.41
N CYS A 7 0.10 26.07 13.32
CA CYS A 7 -0.04 25.35 12.06
C CYS A 7 -1.39 25.66 11.40
N LEU A 8 -2.49 25.65 12.16
CA LEU A 8 -3.82 25.95 11.63
C LEU A 8 -3.87 27.37 11.01
N LYS A 9 -3.30 28.38 11.66
CA LYS A 9 -3.28 29.76 11.13
C LYS A 9 -2.51 29.84 9.81
N LYS A 10 -1.37 29.15 9.68
CA LYS A 10 -0.61 29.07 8.43
C LYS A 10 -1.42 28.41 7.32
N VAL A 11 -1.97 27.20 7.59
CA VAL A 11 -2.68 26.41 6.59
C VAL A 11 -3.96 27.12 6.11
N VAL A 12 -4.72 27.77 7.00
CA VAL A 12 -5.89 28.58 6.62
C VAL A 12 -5.49 29.76 5.73
N SER A 13 -4.29 30.30 5.92
CA SER A 13 -3.72 31.35 5.04
C SER A 13 -3.08 30.78 3.75
N ARG A 14 -3.31 29.50 3.44
CA ARG A 14 -2.76 28.76 2.29
C ARG A 14 -1.23 28.69 2.26
N GLN A 15 -0.60 28.79 3.41
CA GLN A 15 0.85 28.60 3.55
C GLN A 15 1.14 27.14 3.89
N ASP A 16 2.22 26.62 3.31
CA ASP A 16 2.71 25.28 3.63
C ASP A 16 3.41 25.28 4.99
N LEU A 17 3.30 24.15 5.69
CA LEU A 17 4.10 23.90 6.87
C LEU A 17 5.47 23.39 6.46
N GLU A 18 6.49 23.80 7.19
CA GLU A 18 7.80 23.17 7.12
C GLU A 18 7.71 21.74 7.69
N GLU A 19 8.62 20.86 7.27
CA GLU A 19 8.64 19.46 7.72
C GLU A 19 8.62 19.33 9.24
N LYS A 20 9.42 20.19 9.94
CA LYS A 20 9.48 20.19 11.40
C LYS A 20 8.17 20.63 12.04
N GLU A 21 7.51 21.65 11.52
CA GLU A 21 6.21 22.12 12.01
C GLU A 21 5.13 21.04 11.86
N ALA A 22 5.10 20.39 10.70
CA ALA A 22 4.18 19.27 10.43
C ALA A 22 4.46 18.09 11.40
N TYR A 23 5.74 17.75 11.61
CA TYR A 23 6.12 16.73 12.58
C TYR A 23 5.64 17.06 13.99
N ASP A 24 5.96 18.25 14.51
CA ASP A 24 5.61 18.66 15.87
C ASP A 24 4.07 18.73 16.05
N CYS A 25 3.36 19.22 15.04
CA CYS A 25 1.89 19.26 15.02
C CYS A 25 1.27 17.85 15.07
N MET A 26 1.77 16.91 14.27
CA MET A 26 1.30 15.52 14.28
C MET A 26 1.60 14.85 15.63
N MET A 27 2.77 15.09 16.21
CA MET A 27 3.11 14.60 17.56
C MET A 27 2.12 15.09 18.62
N GLU A 28 1.68 16.35 18.54
CA GLU A 28 0.65 16.91 19.44
C GLU A 28 -0.70 16.21 19.23
N MET A 29 -1.09 15.93 17.98
CA MET A 29 -2.32 15.21 17.66
C MET A 29 -2.32 13.78 18.19
N VAL A 30 -1.25 13.02 17.93
CA VAL A 30 -1.18 11.60 18.28
C VAL A 30 -0.87 11.34 19.77
N SER A 31 -0.34 12.34 20.50
CA SER A 31 -0.22 12.29 21.95
C SER A 31 -1.54 12.51 22.69
N GLY A 32 -2.57 13.01 21.99
CA GLY A 32 -3.86 13.37 22.58
C GLY A 32 -3.87 14.73 23.26
N SER A 33 -2.87 15.58 23.03
CA SER A 33 -2.79 16.94 23.60
C SER A 33 -3.60 17.96 22.79
N ALA A 34 -3.85 17.68 21.51
CA ALA A 34 -4.65 18.53 20.64
C ALA A 34 -6.15 18.33 20.88
N SER A 35 -6.93 19.41 20.84
CA SER A 35 -8.39 19.33 20.93
C SER A 35 -9.01 18.79 19.65
N ASP A 36 -10.15 18.07 19.75
CA ASP A 36 -10.94 17.60 18.60
C ASP A 36 -11.24 18.73 17.60
N VAL A 37 -11.53 19.94 18.11
CA VAL A 37 -11.88 21.11 17.28
C VAL A 37 -10.68 21.56 16.45
N HIS A 38 -9.49 21.67 17.06
CA HIS A 38 -8.28 22.06 16.34
C HIS A 38 -7.87 20.98 15.34
N MET A 39 -7.95 19.70 15.72
CA MET A 39 -7.68 18.59 14.80
C MET A 39 -8.61 18.60 13.58
N ALA A 40 -9.92 18.76 13.82
CA ALA A 40 -10.92 18.82 12.73
C ALA A 40 -10.66 19.99 11.79
N ALA A 41 -10.41 21.19 12.36
CA ALA A 41 -10.13 22.39 11.59
C ALA A 41 -8.86 22.24 10.74
N LEU A 42 -7.77 21.76 11.34
CA LEU A 42 -6.50 21.57 10.63
C LEU A 42 -6.61 20.54 9.51
N LEU A 43 -7.21 19.37 9.78
CA LEU A 43 -7.39 18.32 8.76
C LEU A 43 -8.26 18.79 7.59
N SER A 44 -9.31 19.57 7.88
CA SER A 44 -10.18 20.15 6.84
C SER A 44 -9.46 21.23 6.03
N ALA A 45 -8.66 22.07 6.69
CA ALA A 45 -7.89 23.12 6.02
C ALA A 45 -6.80 22.52 5.12
N LEU A 46 -6.07 21.51 5.59
CA LEU A 46 -5.08 20.76 4.80
C LEU A 46 -5.73 20.12 3.57
N ALA A 47 -6.84 19.40 3.74
CA ALA A 47 -7.57 18.78 2.64
C ALA A 47 -8.08 19.80 1.60
N THR A 48 -8.40 21.03 2.04
CA THR A 48 -8.86 22.13 1.16
C THR A 48 -7.71 22.83 0.45
N LYS A 49 -6.55 22.96 1.12
CA LYS A 49 -5.35 23.58 0.55
C LYS A 49 -4.65 22.62 -0.43
N GLY A 50 -4.68 21.34 -0.15
CA GLY A 50 -3.78 20.32 -0.67
C GLY A 50 -2.51 20.21 0.19
N GLU A 51 -2.13 18.99 0.55
CA GLU A 51 -0.95 18.76 1.37
C GLU A 51 0.35 18.86 0.53
N SER A 52 1.34 19.56 1.06
CA SER A 52 2.66 19.65 0.45
C SER A 52 3.54 18.44 0.78
N ILE A 53 4.61 18.24 0.01
CA ILE A 53 5.61 17.17 0.24
C ILE A 53 6.22 17.30 1.65
N SER A 54 6.55 18.52 2.10
CA SER A 54 7.11 18.76 3.42
C SER A 54 6.13 18.38 4.54
N GLU A 55 4.86 18.74 4.39
CA GLU A 55 3.79 18.41 5.33
C GLU A 55 3.60 16.90 5.46
N ILE A 56 3.45 16.19 4.33
CA ILE A 56 3.29 14.73 4.34
C ILE A 56 4.53 14.07 4.95
N THR A 57 5.75 14.52 4.59
CA THR A 57 7.00 13.96 5.13
C THR A 57 7.06 14.12 6.66
N GLY A 58 6.76 15.32 7.18
CA GLY A 58 6.75 15.58 8.61
C GLY A 58 5.72 14.73 9.35
N PHE A 59 4.51 14.62 8.82
CA PHE A 59 3.46 13.78 9.40
C PHE A 59 3.85 12.30 9.44
N VAL A 60 4.45 11.77 8.36
CA VAL A 60 4.91 10.37 8.31
C VAL A 60 6.01 10.13 9.35
N ARG A 61 7.00 11.03 9.46
CA ARG A 61 8.09 10.90 10.46
C ARG A 61 7.52 10.83 11.89
N ALA A 62 6.56 11.69 12.22
CA ALA A 62 5.91 11.66 13.53
C ALA A 62 5.14 10.36 13.77
N MET A 63 4.37 9.89 12.79
CA MET A 63 3.64 8.62 12.86
C MET A 63 4.58 7.42 13.01
N ARG A 64 5.67 7.38 12.23
CA ARG A 64 6.70 6.35 12.35
C ARG A 64 7.38 6.41 13.73
N GLN A 65 7.62 7.59 14.31
CA GLN A 65 8.24 7.73 15.63
C GLN A 65 7.42 7.06 16.74
N VAL A 66 6.10 7.14 16.69
CA VAL A 66 5.20 6.60 17.72
C VAL A 66 4.66 5.20 17.40
N SER A 67 5.02 4.63 16.26
CA SER A 67 4.63 3.27 15.89
C SER A 67 5.41 2.23 16.68
N ILE A 68 4.78 1.09 16.97
CA ILE A 68 5.45 -0.10 17.46
C ILE A 68 6.27 -0.67 16.30
N LYS A 69 7.57 -0.88 16.51
CA LYS A 69 8.50 -1.29 15.46
C LYS A 69 8.52 -2.80 15.28
N VAL A 70 8.78 -3.20 14.03
CA VAL A 70 9.18 -4.55 13.65
C VAL A 70 10.62 -4.44 13.13
N SER A 71 11.53 -5.20 13.75
CA SER A 71 12.97 -5.16 13.45
C SER A 71 13.45 -6.56 13.14
N VAL A 72 13.75 -6.82 11.88
CA VAL A 72 14.25 -8.11 11.41
C VAL A 72 15.57 -7.91 10.69
N GLN A 73 16.49 -8.87 10.87
CA GLN A 73 17.76 -8.89 10.14
C GLN A 73 17.67 -9.92 9.03
N LEU A 74 17.57 -9.42 7.81
CA LEU A 74 17.53 -10.24 6.60
C LEU A 74 18.65 -9.79 5.67
N ASP A 75 19.17 -10.72 4.89
CA ASP A 75 20.15 -10.41 3.84
C ASP A 75 19.49 -9.66 2.65
N GLU A 76 18.21 -9.88 2.43
CA GLU A 76 17.41 -9.25 1.38
C GLU A 76 16.72 -7.97 1.89
N PRO A 77 16.57 -6.94 1.04
CA PRO A 77 15.84 -5.74 1.41
C PRO A 77 14.35 -6.02 1.64
N LEU A 78 13.77 -5.37 2.65
CA LEU A 78 12.34 -5.47 2.92
C LEU A 78 11.51 -4.68 1.91
N VAL A 79 10.45 -5.31 1.43
CA VAL A 79 9.47 -4.70 0.53
C VAL A 79 8.13 -4.55 1.25
N ASP A 80 7.52 -3.36 1.17
CA ASP A 80 6.11 -3.16 1.50
C ASP A 80 5.32 -2.91 0.21
N THR A 81 4.13 -3.50 0.13
CA THR A 81 3.21 -3.28 -0.97
C THR A 81 1.83 -2.95 -0.43
N CYS A 82 1.43 -1.70 -0.58
CA CYS A 82 0.19 -1.19 -0.02
C CYS A 82 -0.34 -0.04 -0.88
N GLY A 83 -1.62 -0.07 -1.19
CA GLY A 83 -2.30 1.08 -1.79
C GLY A 83 -2.94 2.00 -0.74
N THR A 84 -3.25 3.21 -1.13
CA THR A 84 -4.00 4.16 -0.29
C THR A 84 -5.43 3.70 -0.03
N GLY A 85 -5.95 2.84 -0.89
CA GLY A 85 -7.37 2.53 -0.94
C GLY A 85 -8.21 3.77 -1.32
N GLY A 86 -9.52 3.61 -1.30
CA GLY A 86 -10.43 4.73 -1.56
C GLY A 86 -10.53 5.12 -3.04
N ASP A 87 -9.98 4.32 -3.93
CA ASP A 87 -10.16 4.44 -5.38
C ASP A 87 -11.62 4.31 -5.80
N SER A 88 -11.95 4.82 -6.97
CA SER A 88 -13.33 4.83 -7.48
C SER A 88 -13.77 3.50 -8.06
N PHE A 89 -12.83 2.75 -8.66
CA PHE A 89 -13.13 1.53 -9.41
C PHE A 89 -13.30 0.30 -8.52
N LYS A 90 -12.58 0.20 -7.42
CA LYS A 90 -12.56 -0.91 -6.44
C LYS A 90 -12.29 -2.28 -7.09
N THR A 91 -11.04 -2.67 -7.04
CA THR A 91 -10.61 -4.01 -7.41
C THR A 91 -10.73 -4.98 -6.21
N PHE A 92 -10.59 -6.29 -6.47
CA PHE A 92 -10.35 -7.27 -5.42
C PHE A 92 -8.94 -7.09 -4.82
N ASN A 93 -8.52 -7.91 -3.86
CA ASN A 93 -7.27 -7.72 -3.10
C ASN A 93 -5.99 -8.03 -3.91
N VAL A 94 -5.76 -7.30 -5.00
CA VAL A 94 -4.64 -7.48 -5.95
C VAL A 94 -3.30 -7.40 -5.25
N SER A 95 -3.03 -6.34 -4.49
CA SER A 95 -1.74 -6.13 -3.82
C SER A 95 -1.37 -7.24 -2.84
N THR A 96 -2.38 -7.86 -2.17
CA THR A 96 -2.13 -8.98 -1.25
C THR A 96 -1.73 -10.24 -2.01
N ILE A 97 -2.42 -10.56 -3.11
CA ILE A 97 -2.09 -11.71 -3.95
C ILE A 97 -0.72 -11.52 -4.61
N ALA A 98 -0.44 -10.30 -5.13
CA ALA A 98 0.85 -9.95 -5.72
C ALA A 98 2.01 -10.10 -4.72
N ALA A 99 1.80 -9.73 -3.45
CA ALA A 99 2.77 -9.91 -2.37
C ALA A 99 3.13 -11.38 -2.16
N ILE A 100 2.14 -12.27 -2.13
CA ILE A 100 2.34 -13.72 -1.97
C ILE A 100 3.14 -14.29 -3.16
N ILE A 101 2.78 -13.91 -4.39
CA ILE A 101 3.50 -14.32 -5.61
C ILE A 101 4.96 -13.85 -5.57
N ALA A 102 5.21 -12.61 -5.18
CA ALA A 102 6.56 -12.07 -5.08
C ALA A 102 7.38 -12.76 -3.98
N ALA A 103 6.78 -13.02 -2.82
CA ALA A 103 7.43 -13.74 -1.72
C ALA A 103 7.83 -15.17 -2.10
N ALA A 104 7.06 -15.85 -2.95
CA ALA A 104 7.40 -17.17 -3.48
C ALA A 104 8.68 -17.15 -4.34
N ASN A 105 9.12 -15.97 -4.80
CA ASN A 105 10.40 -15.78 -5.52
C ASN A 105 11.52 -15.25 -4.60
N GLY A 106 11.38 -15.40 -3.28
CA GLY A 106 12.42 -15.02 -2.33
C GLY A 106 12.51 -13.50 -2.08
N VAL A 107 11.42 -12.75 -2.33
CA VAL A 107 11.32 -11.35 -1.89
C VAL A 107 10.84 -11.31 -0.45
N ALA A 108 11.53 -10.57 0.41
CA ALA A 108 11.11 -10.38 1.79
C ALA A 108 9.98 -9.31 1.86
N ILE A 109 8.77 -9.75 2.17
CA ILE A 109 7.56 -8.91 2.18
C ILE A 109 7.13 -8.61 3.62
N ALA A 110 7.27 -7.35 4.05
CA ALA A 110 6.72 -6.83 5.31
C ALA A 110 5.45 -6.02 4.99
N LYS A 111 4.33 -6.71 4.80
CA LYS A 111 3.09 -6.05 4.37
C LYS A 111 2.42 -5.34 5.54
N HIS A 112 2.25 -4.02 5.40
CA HIS A 112 1.43 -3.22 6.29
C HIS A 112 0.01 -3.12 5.72
N GLY A 113 -1.02 -3.30 6.56
CA GLY A 113 -2.39 -3.30 6.06
C GLY A 113 -3.46 -3.14 7.12
N ASN A 114 -4.69 -2.94 6.65
CA ASN A 114 -5.86 -2.74 7.52
C ASN A 114 -7.08 -3.50 6.97
N ARG A 115 -8.14 -3.55 7.79
CA ARG A 115 -9.47 -3.95 7.33
C ARG A 115 -10.05 -2.90 6.39
N ALA A 116 -11.04 -3.30 5.62
CA ALA A 116 -11.76 -2.39 4.72
C ALA A 116 -12.37 -1.21 5.49
N VAL A 117 -12.25 -0.01 4.92
CA VAL A 117 -12.91 1.20 5.41
C VAL A 117 -14.03 1.61 4.46
N SER A 118 -13.77 1.57 3.15
CA SER A 118 -14.71 1.97 2.09
C SER A 118 -15.05 0.84 1.11
N SER A 119 -14.23 -0.20 1.07
CA SER A 119 -14.47 -1.44 0.30
C SER A 119 -15.14 -2.51 1.16
N LYS A 120 -15.50 -3.64 0.55
CA LYS A 120 -16.13 -4.78 1.27
C LYS A 120 -15.11 -5.76 1.86
N CYS A 121 -13.83 -5.68 1.42
CA CYS A 121 -12.75 -6.56 1.85
C CYS A 121 -11.40 -5.82 1.77
N GLY A 122 -10.74 -5.64 2.89
CA GLY A 122 -9.39 -5.10 2.98
C GLY A 122 -8.32 -6.20 3.00
N GLY A 123 -7.04 -5.78 2.97
CA GLY A 123 -5.93 -6.73 3.01
C GLY A 123 -5.90 -7.61 4.25
N ALA A 124 -6.30 -7.08 5.41
CA ALA A 124 -6.42 -7.86 6.63
C ALA A 124 -7.58 -8.87 6.57
N ASP A 125 -8.72 -8.46 6.00
CA ASP A 125 -9.90 -9.32 5.91
C ASP A 125 -9.62 -10.55 5.04
N ILE A 126 -8.96 -10.39 3.90
CA ILE A 126 -8.64 -11.52 3.02
C ILE A 126 -7.59 -12.44 3.65
N LEU A 127 -6.55 -11.90 4.29
CA LEU A 127 -5.53 -12.72 4.94
C LEU A 127 -6.11 -13.55 6.09
N GLU A 128 -6.97 -12.95 6.92
CA GLU A 128 -7.67 -13.67 7.99
C GLU A 128 -8.61 -14.75 7.41
N ALA A 129 -9.33 -14.45 6.33
CA ALA A 129 -10.23 -15.40 5.69
C ALA A 129 -9.52 -16.63 5.10
N VAL A 130 -8.28 -16.47 4.60
CA VAL A 130 -7.48 -17.61 4.12
C VAL A 130 -6.71 -18.32 5.23
N GLY A 131 -6.82 -17.86 6.49
CA GLY A 131 -6.28 -18.55 7.67
C GLY A 131 -4.99 -17.95 8.25
N VAL A 132 -4.54 -16.79 7.79
CA VAL A 132 -3.38 -16.08 8.38
C VAL A 132 -3.79 -15.44 9.70
N ASN A 133 -3.00 -15.61 10.75
CA ASN A 133 -3.17 -14.88 11.99
C ASN A 133 -2.69 -13.43 11.82
N ILE A 134 -3.63 -12.50 11.73
CA ILE A 134 -3.35 -11.07 11.56
C ILE A 134 -3.08 -10.32 12.87
N ASN A 135 -3.25 -10.98 14.02
CA ASN A 135 -3.13 -10.38 15.34
C ASN A 135 -1.77 -10.63 16.01
N GLY A 136 -0.78 -11.04 15.24
CA GLY A 136 0.58 -11.27 15.72
C GLY A 136 1.19 -10.02 16.38
N LYS A 137 1.98 -10.23 17.44
CA LYS A 137 2.82 -9.19 18.06
C LYS A 137 4.04 -8.93 17.18
N PRO A 138 4.84 -7.89 17.45
CA PRO A 138 6.05 -7.63 16.68
C PRO A 138 6.96 -8.85 16.55
N GLU A 139 7.18 -9.59 17.64
CA GLU A 139 8.04 -10.76 17.69
C GLU A 139 7.52 -11.91 16.83
N ASP A 140 6.18 -12.09 16.75
CA ASP A 140 5.54 -13.10 15.91
C ASP A 140 5.71 -12.75 14.42
N VAL A 141 5.58 -11.46 14.08
CA VAL A 141 5.79 -10.95 12.72
C VAL A 141 7.25 -11.10 12.30
N GLU A 142 8.20 -10.78 13.19
CA GLU A 142 9.64 -10.93 12.97
C GLU A 142 9.99 -12.40 12.70
N ALA A 143 9.54 -13.33 13.56
CA ALA A 143 9.74 -14.76 13.37
C ALA A 143 9.12 -15.29 12.07
N CYS A 144 7.95 -14.77 11.69
CA CYS A 144 7.28 -15.14 10.46
C CYS A 144 8.06 -14.66 9.22
N LEU A 145 8.57 -13.41 9.25
CA LEU A 145 9.44 -12.85 8.21
C LEU A 145 10.73 -13.67 8.06
N GLU A 146 11.41 -13.98 9.14
CA GLU A 146 12.65 -14.79 9.13
C GLU A 146 12.41 -16.20 8.56
N LYS A 147 11.29 -16.81 8.92
CA LYS A 147 10.99 -18.20 8.53
C LYS A 147 10.48 -18.31 7.09
N THR A 148 9.67 -17.38 6.62
CA THR A 148 8.93 -17.51 5.36
C THR A 148 9.23 -16.42 4.34
N GLY A 149 9.90 -15.34 4.73
CA GLY A 149 10.03 -14.14 3.93
C GLY A 149 8.74 -13.30 3.87
N MET A 150 7.70 -13.64 4.66
CA MET A 150 6.46 -12.86 4.72
C MET A 150 6.07 -12.52 6.15
N GLY A 151 5.59 -11.27 6.35
CA GLY A 151 4.99 -10.85 7.60
C GLY A 151 3.85 -9.87 7.34
N PHE A 152 2.84 -9.89 8.19
CA PHE A 152 1.71 -8.96 8.11
C PHE A 152 1.60 -8.13 9.38
N MET A 153 1.58 -6.81 9.20
CA MET A 153 1.44 -5.83 10.28
C MET A 153 0.05 -5.22 10.22
N PHE A 154 -0.82 -5.65 11.13
CA PHE A 154 -2.18 -5.11 11.22
C PHE A 154 -2.15 -3.70 11.82
N ALA A 155 -2.45 -2.68 11.04
CA ALA A 155 -2.27 -1.27 11.39
C ALA A 155 -2.77 -0.87 12.79
N PRO A 156 -3.94 -1.29 13.29
CA PRO A 156 -4.39 -0.97 14.65
C PRO A 156 -3.46 -1.46 15.76
N ASN A 157 -2.79 -2.60 15.57
CA ASN A 157 -1.88 -3.18 16.56
C ASN A 157 -0.54 -2.42 16.62
N PHE A 158 -0.10 -1.84 15.49
CA PHE A 158 1.20 -1.19 15.38
C PHE A 158 1.15 0.35 15.50
N HIS A 159 -0.06 0.94 15.40
CA HIS A 159 -0.27 2.39 15.52
C HIS A 159 -1.26 2.76 16.62
N PRO A 160 -1.03 2.38 17.89
CA PRO A 160 -1.97 2.63 18.99
C PRO A 160 -2.25 4.13 19.22
N ALA A 161 -1.32 5.01 18.87
CA ALA A 161 -1.47 6.46 19.01
C ALA A 161 -2.55 7.05 18.09
N THR A 162 -2.93 6.36 17.00
CA THR A 162 -4.01 6.82 16.11
C THR A 162 -5.39 6.88 16.80
N LYS A 163 -5.54 6.19 17.93
CA LYS A 163 -6.79 6.22 18.74
C LYS A 163 -7.26 7.64 19.09
N HIS A 164 -6.34 8.60 19.21
CA HIS A 164 -6.66 9.98 19.53
C HIS A 164 -7.24 10.76 18.33
N VAL A 165 -6.85 10.37 17.10
CA VAL A 165 -7.27 11.06 15.86
C VAL A 165 -8.47 10.37 15.19
N MET A 166 -8.62 9.06 15.34
CA MET A 166 -9.68 8.29 14.68
C MET A 166 -11.10 8.77 14.96
N PRO A 167 -11.50 9.20 16.19
CA PRO A 167 -12.83 9.73 16.45
C PRO A 167 -13.13 10.99 15.64
N VAL A 168 -12.14 11.90 15.51
CA VAL A 168 -12.26 13.12 14.72
C VAL A 168 -12.44 12.80 13.25
N ARG A 169 -11.59 11.92 12.69
CA ARG A 169 -11.68 11.48 11.29
C ARG A 169 -13.06 10.89 10.96
N ARG A 170 -13.60 10.02 11.83
CA ARG A 170 -14.93 9.41 11.62
C ARG A 170 -16.03 10.46 11.60
N LYS A 171 -15.96 11.46 12.49
CA LYS A 171 -16.94 12.56 12.54
C LYS A 171 -16.84 13.49 11.33
N LEU A 172 -15.63 13.74 10.83
CA LEU A 172 -15.41 14.54 9.62
C LEU A 172 -16.00 13.89 8.36
N GLY A 173 -15.85 12.58 8.19
CA GLY A 173 -16.40 11.83 7.07
C GLY A 173 -15.85 12.23 5.70
N ILE A 174 -14.72 12.94 5.65
CA ILE A 174 -14.04 13.37 4.42
C ILE A 174 -12.68 12.73 4.30
N ARG A 175 -12.10 12.75 3.09
CA ARG A 175 -10.69 12.41 2.90
C ARG A 175 -9.80 13.46 3.52
N THR A 176 -8.72 13.03 4.16
CA THR A 176 -7.70 13.89 4.80
C THR A 176 -6.33 13.29 4.53
N VAL A 177 -5.27 13.97 4.93
CA VAL A 177 -3.89 13.47 4.84
C VAL A 177 -3.73 12.02 5.35
N PHE A 178 -4.52 11.59 6.33
CA PHE A 178 -4.49 10.20 6.82
C PHE A 178 -4.84 9.14 5.79
N ASN A 179 -5.45 9.51 4.66
CA ASN A 179 -5.72 8.57 3.57
C ASN A 179 -4.46 8.22 2.77
N VAL A 180 -3.46 9.07 2.78
CA VAL A 180 -2.15 8.81 2.14
C VAL A 180 -1.08 8.38 3.15
N LEU A 181 -1.23 8.71 4.45
CA LEU A 181 -0.24 8.38 5.47
C LEU A 181 -0.13 6.88 5.74
N GLY A 182 -1.25 6.11 5.65
CA GLY A 182 -1.27 4.69 6.00
C GLY A 182 -0.13 3.89 5.34
N PRO A 183 -0.04 3.85 4.00
CA PRO A 183 1.01 3.14 3.29
C PRO A 183 2.43 3.63 3.56
N LEU A 184 2.59 4.89 3.97
CA LEU A 184 3.89 5.52 4.23
C LEU A 184 4.44 5.24 5.64
N THR A 185 3.60 4.70 6.53
CA THR A 185 3.94 4.54 7.96
C THR A 185 4.25 3.10 8.34
N SER A 186 4.77 2.30 7.41
CA SER A 186 5.15 0.91 7.67
C SER A 186 6.02 0.77 8.93
N PRO A 187 5.62 -0.08 9.89
CA PRO A 187 6.36 -0.31 11.14
C PRO A 187 7.74 -0.94 10.93
N ALA A 188 7.93 -1.65 9.83
CA ALA A 188 9.19 -2.32 9.48
C ALA A 188 10.19 -1.41 8.76
N ASN A 189 9.83 -0.15 8.46
CA ASN A 189 10.66 0.78 7.68
C ASN A 189 11.22 0.14 6.40
N ALA A 190 10.35 -0.48 5.60
CA ALA A 190 10.74 -1.17 4.39
C ALA A 190 11.65 -0.33 3.48
N ASP A 191 12.65 -0.98 2.88
CA ASP A 191 13.63 -0.36 1.97
C ASP A 191 13.02 -0.06 0.61
N ILE A 192 12.04 -0.86 0.22
CA ILE A 192 11.41 -0.85 -1.12
C ILE A 192 9.89 -0.74 -0.95
N HIS A 193 9.26 0.09 -1.80
CA HIS A 193 7.80 0.25 -1.80
C HIS A 193 7.20 0.11 -3.20
N LEU A 194 6.16 -0.73 -3.31
CA LEU A 194 5.18 -0.62 -4.40
C LEU A 194 3.92 0.02 -3.82
N MET A 195 3.59 1.25 -4.23
CA MET A 195 2.51 2.02 -3.63
C MET A 195 1.54 2.54 -4.68
N GLY A 196 0.30 2.06 -4.64
CA GLY A 196 -0.79 2.64 -5.39
C GLY A 196 -1.40 3.86 -4.68
N VAL A 197 -1.82 4.86 -5.45
CA VAL A 197 -2.50 6.05 -4.94
C VAL A 197 -3.86 6.23 -5.62
N PHE A 198 -4.87 6.69 -4.86
CA PHE A 198 -6.24 6.88 -5.36
C PHE A 198 -6.39 8.04 -6.36
N ASP A 199 -5.41 8.94 -6.41
CA ASP A 199 -5.42 10.12 -7.27
C ASP A 199 -4.06 10.27 -7.97
N PRO A 200 -4.03 10.41 -9.31
CA PRO A 200 -2.80 10.51 -10.09
C PRO A 200 -1.95 11.75 -9.77
N GLU A 201 -2.50 12.78 -9.09
CA GLU A 201 -1.74 13.93 -8.65
C GLU A 201 -0.76 13.59 -7.52
N TYR A 202 -1.04 12.56 -6.71
CA TYR A 202 -0.15 12.09 -5.66
C TYR A 202 1.03 11.26 -6.16
N VAL A 203 1.05 10.79 -7.41
CA VAL A 203 2.08 9.86 -7.90
C VAL A 203 3.48 10.43 -7.73
N GLU A 204 3.74 11.64 -8.17
CA GLU A 204 5.07 12.26 -8.09
C GLU A 204 5.37 12.81 -6.69
N SER A 205 4.39 13.42 -6.03
CA SER A 205 4.56 13.98 -4.69
C SER A 205 4.88 12.88 -3.65
N ILE A 206 4.20 11.74 -3.71
CA ILE A 206 4.46 10.60 -2.81
C ILE A 206 5.82 9.95 -3.10
N ALA A 207 6.26 9.87 -4.36
CA ALA A 207 7.61 9.41 -4.68
C ALA A 207 8.69 10.32 -4.05
N ASN A 208 8.47 11.65 -4.06
CA ASN A 208 9.34 12.59 -3.36
C ASN A 208 9.29 12.44 -1.83
N VAL A 209 8.11 12.18 -1.26
CA VAL A 209 7.99 11.87 0.18
C VAL A 209 8.79 10.62 0.53
N LEU A 210 8.66 9.54 -0.23
CA LEU A 210 9.42 8.30 -0.01
C LEU A 210 10.93 8.54 -0.10
N LYS A 211 11.38 9.35 -1.06
CA LYS A 211 12.78 9.80 -1.18
C LYS A 211 13.24 10.54 0.08
N ASN A 212 12.46 11.51 0.58
CA ASN A 212 12.76 12.27 1.80
C ASN A 212 12.80 11.37 3.06
N LEU A 213 12.04 10.29 3.05
CA LEU A 213 12.02 9.28 4.12
C LEU A 213 13.20 8.30 4.05
N GLY A 214 14.04 8.36 3.02
CA GLY A 214 15.22 7.52 2.85
C GLY A 214 14.93 6.15 2.25
N VAL A 215 13.77 5.96 1.61
CA VAL A 215 13.44 4.74 0.88
C VAL A 215 14.41 4.59 -0.29
N LYS A 216 14.97 3.39 -0.48
CA LYS A 216 16.00 3.11 -1.49
C LYS A 216 15.42 3.04 -2.89
N ARG A 217 14.30 2.32 -3.04
CA ARG A 217 13.58 2.15 -4.31
C ARG A 217 12.08 2.18 -4.08
N ALA A 218 11.34 2.79 -4.99
CA ALA A 218 9.90 2.78 -4.93
C ALA A 218 9.28 2.91 -6.31
N MET A 219 8.09 2.37 -6.46
CA MET A 219 7.21 2.66 -7.58
C MET A 219 5.89 3.16 -7.01
N VAL A 220 5.58 4.43 -7.26
CA VAL A 220 4.28 5.03 -6.93
C VAL A 220 3.46 5.11 -8.20
N LEU A 221 2.21 4.66 -8.14
CA LEU A 221 1.44 4.48 -9.36
C LEU A 221 -0.05 4.77 -9.18
N HIS A 222 -0.72 5.05 -10.31
CA HIS A 222 -2.17 5.16 -10.42
C HIS A 222 -2.63 4.62 -11.77
N GLY A 223 -3.55 3.65 -11.75
CA GLY A 223 -4.15 3.05 -12.93
C GLY A 223 -5.39 3.79 -13.43
N PHE A 224 -5.50 3.94 -14.74
CA PHE A 224 -6.66 4.50 -15.43
C PHE A 224 -7.48 3.39 -16.10
N ASP A 225 -8.73 3.68 -16.45
CA ASP A 225 -9.53 2.82 -17.30
C ASP A 225 -9.28 3.10 -18.79
N ASP A 226 -10.02 2.42 -19.66
CA ASP A 226 -9.94 2.52 -21.12
C ASP A 226 -10.43 3.87 -21.69
N GLU A 227 -11.15 4.67 -20.90
CA GLU A 227 -11.61 6.01 -21.22
C GLU A 227 -10.75 7.10 -20.58
N ASP A 228 -9.59 6.73 -20.02
CA ASP A 228 -8.69 7.62 -19.27
C ASP A 228 -9.30 8.21 -17.98
N ASN A 229 -10.34 7.59 -17.43
CA ASN A 229 -10.85 7.98 -16.14
C ASN A 229 -9.92 7.50 -15.00
N VAL A 230 -9.83 8.29 -13.95
CA VAL A 230 -9.16 7.91 -12.68
C VAL A 230 -9.83 6.65 -12.14
N ALA A 231 -9.08 5.57 -11.96
CA ALA A 231 -9.64 4.27 -11.66
C ALA A 231 -9.11 3.65 -10.37
N MET A 232 -7.87 3.18 -10.31
CA MET A 232 -7.42 2.28 -9.26
C MET A 232 -6.01 2.59 -8.74
N ASP A 233 -5.75 2.19 -7.52
CA ASP A 233 -4.44 2.24 -6.86
C ASP A 233 -3.61 0.97 -7.10
N GLU A 234 -3.68 0.44 -8.34
CA GLU A 234 -2.95 -0.73 -8.83
C GLU A 234 -2.43 -0.48 -10.25
N ILE A 235 -1.47 -1.29 -10.74
CA ILE A 235 -1.11 -1.30 -12.16
C ILE A 235 -2.33 -1.76 -12.97
N SER A 236 -2.81 -0.89 -13.85
CA SER A 236 -3.99 -1.15 -14.66
C SER A 236 -3.70 -2.12 -15.80
N ILE A 237 -4.63 -3.04 -16.04
CA ILE A 237 -4.70 -3.83 -17.28
C ILE A 237 -5.94 -3.48 -18.11
N ILE A 238 -6.70 -2.46 -17.69
CA ILE A 238 -7.88 -1.94 -18.39
C ILE A 238 -7.65 -0.57 -19.01
N GLY A 239 -6.45 -0.04 -18.89
CA GLY A 239 -6.01 1.24 -19.40
C GLY A 239 -4.54 1.48 -19.07
N LYS A 240 -4.07 2.71 -19.22
CA LYS A 240 -2.72 3.12 -18.87
C LYS A 240 -2.51 3.22 -17.36
N THR A 241 -1.26 3.24 -16.93
CA THR A 241 -0.86 3.52 -15.55
C THR A 241 0.16 4.67 -15.54
N LYS A 242 -0.08 5.70 -14.74
CA LYS A 242 0.94 6.73 -14.43
C LYS A 242 1.85 6.18 -13.34
N VAL A 243 3.15 6.27 -13.56
CA VAL A 243 4.17 5.70 -12.67
C VAL A 243 5.22 6.75 -12.37
N ALA A 244 5.61 6.85 -11.09
CA ALA A 244 6.84 7.49 -10.66
C ALA A 244 7.73 6.44 -10.00
N ILE A 245 8.92 6.21 -10.58
CA ILE A 245 9.91 5.30 -10.01
C ILE A 245 11.01 6.10 -9.33
N LEU A 246 11.27 5.77 -8.07
CA LEU A 246 12.43 6.22 -7.30
C LEU A 246 13.48 5.11 -7.36
N ASP A 247 14.67 5.42 -7.86
CA ASP A 247 15.82 4.53 -7.89
C ASP A 247 17.11 5.33 -7.78
N GLY A 248 18.02 4.93 -6.91
CA GLY A 248 19.30 5.64 -6.71
C GLY A 248 19.16 7.12 -6.34
N GLY A 249 18.03 7.52 -5.74
CA GLY A 249 17.73 8.92 -5.38
C GLY A 249 17.19 9.77 -6.53
N GLU A 250 17.03 9.21 -7.73
CA GLU A 250 16.39 9.85 -8.88
C GLU A 250 14.92 9.43 -8.98
N ILE A 251 14.06 10.34 -9.43
CA ILE A 251 12.64 10.05 -9.70
C ILE A 251 12.40 10.25 -11.20
N LYS A 252 11.83 9.22 -11.83
CA LYS A 252 11.40 9.26 -13.23
C LYS A 252 9.91 9.02 -13.31
N VAL A 253 9.19 9.87 -14.05
CA VAL A 253 7.74 9.75 -14.26
C VAL A 253 7.50 9.33 -15.70
N PHE A 254 6.66 8.30 -15.87
CA PHE A 254 6.29 7.79 -17.21
C PHE A 254 4.90 7.15 -17.17
N GLN A 255 4.41 6.79 -18.35
CA GLN A 255 3.19 6.01 -18.50
C GLN A 255 3.53 4.58 -18.92
N LEU A 256 2.80 3.63 -18.36
CA LEU A 256 2.91 2.20 -18.63
C LEU A 256 1.60 1.73 -19.26
N GLN A 257 1.69 0.92 -20.30
CA GLN A 257 0.55 0.26 -20.95
C GLN A 257 0.60 -1.25 -20.65
N PRO A 258 -0.52 -1.97 -20.66
CA PRO A 258 -0.54 -3.44 -20.50
C PRO A 258 0.40 -4.16 -21.47
N ASN A 259 0.49 -3.70 -22.72
CA ASN A 259 1.37 -4.28 -23.73
C ASN A 259 2.87 -4.18 -23.39
N ASP A 260 3.29 -3.15 -22.63
CA ASP A 260 4.68 -3.00 -22.16
C ASP A 260 5.06 -4.13 -21.18
N LEU A 261 4.05 -4.70 -20.52
CA LEU A 261 4.16 -5.83 -19.60
C LEU A 261 3.96 -7.19 -20.29
N GLY A 262 3.73 -7.21 -21.60
CA GLY A 262 3.35 -8.43 -22.32
C GLY A 262 1.95 -8.95 -21.96
N LEU A 263 1.06 -8.05 -21.52
CA LEU A 263 -0.33 -8.34 -21.18
C LEU A 263 -1.28 -7.70 -22.21
N GLU A 264 -2.47 -8.28 -22.35
CA GLU A 264 -3.53 -7.74 -23.19
C GLU A 264 -4.43 -6.81 -22.37
N LEU A 265 -5.04 -5.83 -23.05
CA LEU A 265 -6.08 -4.99 -22.46
C LEU A 265 -7.29 -5.85 -22.09
N ALA A 266 -7.76 -5.74 -20.85
CA ALA A 266 -8.90 -6.51 -20.34
C ALA A 266 -10.18 -5.65 -20.27
N ASP A 267 -11.34 -6.33 -20.29
CA ASP A 267 -12.61 -5.67 -19.98
C ASP A 267 -12.72 -5.38 -18.48
N LYS A 268 -13.04 -4.14 -18.12
CA LYS A 268 -13.13 -3.66 -16.73
C LYS A 268 -14.09 -4.48 -15.85
N LYS A 269 -15.15 -5.06 -16.41
CA LYS A 269 -16.08 -5.92 -15.65
C LYS A 269 -15.44 -7.17 -15.06
N PHE A 270 -14.30 -7.61 -15.59
CA PHE A 270 -13.63 -8.84 -15.16
C PHE A 270 -12.79 -8.67 -13.88
N ILE A 271 -12.38 -7.43 -13.56
CA ILE A 271 -11.51 -7.14 -12.42
C ILE A 271 -12.21 -6.37 -11.28
N MET A 272 -13.49 -6.07 -11.41
CA MET A 272 -14.28 -5.45 -10.34
C MET A 272 -14.29 -6.30 -9.07
N ALA A 273 -14.27 -5.62 -7.92
CA ALA A 273 -14.41 -6.27 -6.63
C ALA A 273 -15.77 -6.99 -6.54
N PRO A 274 -15.79 -8.21 -6.03
CA PRO A 274 -17.05 -8.91 -5.75
C PRO A 274 -17.74 -8.34 -4.51
N ASP A 275 -18.95 -8.81 -4.27
CA ASP A 275 -19.82 -8.29 -3.21
C ASP A 275 -19.54 -8.90 -1.83
N THR A 276 -18.91 -10.07 -1.77
CA THR A 276 -18.71 -10.81 -0.52
C THR A 276 -17.23 -11.14 -0.26
N LEU A 277 -16.90 -11.39 1.02
CA LEU A 277 -15.58 -11.85 1.42
C LEU A 277 -15.27 -13.24 0.85
N GLU A 278 -16.26 -14.14 0.82
CA GLU A 278 -16.12 -15.49 0.27
C GLU A 278 -15.75 -15.47 -1.21
N GLU A 279 -16.37 -14.57 -1.98
CA GLU A 279 -16.03 -14.41 -3.40
C GLU A 279 -14.62 -13.80 -3.58
N ASN A 280 -14.22 -12.84 -2.73
CA ASN A 280 -12.85 -12.32 -2.72
C ASN A 280 -11.83 -13.43 -2.41
N MET A 281 -12.10 -14.24 -1.39
CA MET A 281 -11.26 -15.38 -1.03
C MET A 281 -11.18 -16.37 -2.19
N LYS A 282 -12.31 -16.68 -2.84
CA LYS A 282 -12.33 -17.58 -4.00
C LYS A 282 -11.47 -17.03 -5.14
N ILE A 283 -11.53 -15.73 -5.42
CA ILE A 283 -10.69 -15.09 -6.45
C ILE A 283 -9.21 -15.23 -6.09
N ALA A 284 -8.84 -14.95 -4.85
CA ALA A 284 -7.46 -15.07 -4.40
C ALA A 284 -6.94 -16.51 -4.57
N MET A 285 -7.74 -17.50 -4.15
CA MET A 285 -7.38 -18.92 -4.29
C MET A 285 -7.32 -19.33 -5.76
N ASP A 286 -8.29 -18.93 -6.60
CA ASP A 286 -8.29 -19.24 -8.04
C ASP A 286 -7.02 -18.68 -8.73
N VAL A 287 -6.57 -17.48 -8.36
CA VAL A 287 -5.32 -16.90 -8.87
C VAL A 287 -4.10 -17.68 -8.39
N LEU A 288 -4.00 -17.97 -7.09
CA LEU A 288 -2.86 -18.68 -6.51
C LEU A 288 -2.79 -20.16 -6.97
N ASP A 289 -3.93 -20.77 -7.29
CA ASP A 289 -4.03 -22.11 -7.88
C ASP A 289 -3.78 -22.12 -9.41
N GLY A 290 -3.51 -20.97 -10.01
CA GLY A 290 -3.17 -20.89 -11.44
C GLY A 290 -4.36 -21.01 -12.40
N LYS A 291 -5.60 -20.85 -11.93
CA LYS A 291 -6.79 -20.99 -12.79
C LYS A 291 -6.91 -19.86 -13.81
N ARG A 292 -7.05 -20.24 -15.09
CA ARG A 292 -7.02 -19.31 -16.22
C ARG A 292 -7.91 -19.75 -17.40
N GLU A 293 -8.95 -20.54 -17.14
CA GLU A 293 -9.80 -21.15 -18.17
C GLU A 293 -10.77 -20.15 -18.82
N THR A 294 -11.15 -19.10 -18.10
CA THR A 294 -12.09 -18.08 -18.59
C THR A 294 -11.41 -16.73 -18.80
N ALA A 295 -11.99 -15.87 -19.64
CA ALA A 295 -11.50 -14.49 -19.84
C ALA A 295 -11.45 -13.70 -18.51
N GLN A 296 -12.40 -13.92 -17.61
CA GLN A 296 -12.42 -13.29 -16.29
C GLN A 296 -11.28 -13.78 -15.40
N GLN A 297 -11.02 -15.10 -15.35
CA GLN A 297 -9.91 -15.66 -14.60
C GLN A 297 -8.57 -15.17 -15.17
N LYS A 298 -8.44 -15.11 -16.51
CA LYS A 298 -7.27 -14.54 -17.18
C LYS A 298 -7.02 -13.10 -16.72
N ALA A 299 -8.01 -12.24 -16.76
CA ALA A 299 -7.89 -10.83 -16.38
C ALA A 299 -7.52 -10.69 -14.89
N ARG A 300 -8.15 -11.45 -13.99
CA ARG A 300 -7.83 -11.46 -12.56
C ARG A 300 -6.40 -11.92 -12.27
N MET A 301 -5.95 -12.93 -13.00
CA MET A 301 -4.56 -13.39 -12.97
C MET A 301 -3.63 -12.27 -13.47
N ASP A 302 -3.88 -11.72 -14.65
CA ASP A 302 -2.98 -10.79 -15.33
C ASP A 302 -2.77 -9.50 -14.51
N ILE A 303 -3.78 -8.95 -13.82
CA ILE A 303 -3.60 -7.79 -12.94
C ILE A 303 -2.73 -8.14 -11.70
N CYS A 304 -2.89 -9.32 -11.13
CA CYS A 304 -2.03 -9.77 -10.04
C CYS A 304 -0.58 -9.98 -10.50
N LEU A 305 -0.39 -10.53 -11.71
CA LEU A 305 0.93 -10.72 -12.30
C LEU A 305 1.62 -9.39 -12.63
N ALA A 306 0.88 -8.37 -13.08
CA ALA A 306 1.40 -7.03 -13.33
C ALA A 306 2.00 -6.42 -12.05
N ASN A 307 1.25 -6.47 -10.95
CA ASN A 307 1.68 -5.93 -9.66
C ASN A 307 2.78 -6.79 -9.01
N ALA A 308 2.72 -8.12 -9.10
CA ALA A 308 3.79 -9.00 -8.65
C ALA A 308 5.09 -8.80 -9.44
N GLY A 309 4.99 -8.65 -10.76
CA GLY A 309 6.12 -8.36 -11.64
C GLY A 309 6.82 -7.04 -11.27
N ALA A 310 6.06 -6.02 -10.91
CA ALA A 310 6.62 -4.76 -10.42
C ALA A 310 7.38 -4.91 -9.09
N ILE A 311 6.85 -5.72 -8.16
CA ILE A 311 7.56 -6.04 -6.90
C ILE A 311 8.87 -6.78 -7.21
N LEU A 312 8.84 -7.78 -8.10
CA LEU A 312 10.02 -8.55 -8.49
C LEU A 312 11.09 -7.68 -9.16
N PHE A 313 10.67 -6.74 -10.02
CA PHE A 313 11.57 -5.76 -10.62
C PHE A 313 12.19 -4.83 -9.57
N LEU A 314 11.39 -4.28 -8.66
CA LEU A 314 11.89 -3.40 -7.60
C LEU A 314 12.86 -4.11 -6.65
N ALA A 315 12.68 -5.41 -6.42
CA ALA A 315 13.54 -6.24 -5.58
C ALA A 315 14.75 -6.85 -6.33
N ASP A 316 15.07 -6.38 -7.54
CA ASP A 316 16.18 -6.86 -8.39
C ASP A 316 16.12 -8.37 -8.72
N LYS A 317 14.94 -8.99 -8.66
CA LYS A 317 14.77 -10.39 -9.08
C LYS A 317 14.67 -10.52 -10.61
N THR A 318 14.38 -9.40 -11.31
CA THR A 318 14.33 -9.34 -12.78
C THR A 318 14.87 -8.00 -13.29
N SER A 319 15.31 -7.97 -14.55
CA SER A 319 15.91 -6.79 -15.18
C SER A 319 14.92 -5.74 -15.66
N ASP A 320 13.65 -6.13 -15.85
CA ASP A 320 12.58 -5.27 -16.33
C ASP A 320 11.20 -5.79 -15.88
N LEU A 321 10.18 -4.95 -16.06
CA LEU A 321 8.81 -5.25 -15.62
C LEU A 321 8.20 -6.45 -16.35
N LYS A 322 8.48 -6.60 -17.66
CA LYS A 322 7.92 -7.69 -18.47
C LYS A 322 8.48 -9.03 -18.03
N THR A 323 9.78 -9.14 -17.82
CA THR A 323 10.41 -10.35 -17.28
C THR A 323 9.93 -10.64 -15.86
N GLY A 324 9.60 -9.61 -15.09
CA GLY A 324 8.93 -9.73 -13.79
C GLY A 324 7.56 -10.40 -13.88
N VAL A 325 6.73 -9.98 -14.83
CA VAL A 325 5.42 -10.60 -15.10
C VAL A 325 5.58 -12.05 -15.54
N ASP A 326 6.57 -12.36 -16.39
CA ASP A 326 6.82 -13.72 -16.85
C ASP A 326 7.32 -14.64 -15.73
N LEU A 327 8.15 -14.13 -14.80
CA LEU A 327 8.57 -14.86 -13.62
C LEU A 327 7.39 -15.10 -12.67
N ALA A 328 6.59 -14.08 -12.37
CA ALA A 328 5.39 -14.20 -11.56
C ALA A 328 4.41 -15.26 -12.13
N ARG A 329 4.24 -15.27 -13.46
CA ARG A 329 3.39 -16.25 -14.14
C ARG A 329 3.89 -17.69 -13.95
N LYS A 330 5.20 -17.92 -14.09
CA LYS A 330 5.81 -19.23 -13.85
C LYS A 330 5.62 -19.70 -12.41
N THR A 331 5.80 -18.81 -11.45
CA THR A 331 5.61 -19.07 -10.01
C THR A 331 4.21 -19.57 -9.70
N VAL A 332 3.19 -18.93 -10.28
CA VAL A 332 1.79 -19.38 -10.12
C VAL A 332 1.57 -20.72 -10.82
N GLN A 333 2.06 -20.89 -12.05
CA GLN A 333 1.89 -22.13 -12.82
C GLN A 333 2.55 -23.35 -12.16
N ASN A 334 3.66 -23.16 -11.45
CA ASN A 334 4.35 -24.23 -10.73
C ASN A 334 3.69 -24.59 -9.39
N GLY A 335 2.75 -23.77 -8.90
CA GLY A 335 2.14 -23.94 -7.58
C GLY A 335 2.94 -23.30 -6.42
N ASP A 336 4.08 -22.65 -6.71
CA ASP A 336 4.97 -22.08 -5.70
C ASP A 336 4.27 -20.96 -4.90
N ALA A 337 3.40 -20.17 -5.56
CA ALA A 337 2.64 -19.12 -4.93
C ALA A 337 1.63 -19.66 -3.89
N LYS A 338 0.95 -20.77 -4.21
CA LYS A 338 0.04 -21.45 -3.28
C LYS A 338 0.81 -22.05 -2.11
N GLN A 339 1.93 -22.71 -2.38
CA GLN A 339 2.81 -23.23 -1.32
C GLN A 339 3.27 -22.11 -0.37
N LYS A 340 3.66 -20.94 -0.90
CA LYS A 340 4.07 -19.79 -0.10
C LYS A 340 2.94 -19.31 0.83
N LEU A 341 1.70 -19.26 0.37
CA LEU A 341 0.56 -18.96 1.22
C LEU A 341 0.42 -19.98 2.36
N ASP A 342 0.54 -21.27 2.07
CA ASP A 342 0.41 -22.33 3.07
C ASP A 342 1.55 -22.26 4.12
N GLU A 343 2.77 -21.95 3.71
CA GLU A 343 3.91 -21.68 4.61
C GLU A 343 3.63 -20.46 5.51
N PHE A 344 3.11 -19.37 4.94
CA PHE A 344 2.78 -18.16 5.68
C PHE A 344 1.67 -18.39 6.70
N ILE A 345 0.59 -19.11 6.31
CA ILE A 345 -0.48 -19.50 7.24
C ILE A 345 0.10 -20.30 8.40
N ALA A 346 0.90 -21.33 8.10
CA ALA A 346 1.48 -22.18 9.13
C ALA A 346 2.39 -21.39 10.09
N ALA A 347 3.23 -20.48 9.57
CA ALA A 347 4.15 -19.70 10.39
C ALA A 347 3.43 -18.64 11.24
N SER A 348 2.38 -18.00 10.72
CA SER A 348 1.62 -16.97 11.43
C SER A 348 0.79 -17.51 12.60
N ASN A 349 0.54 -18.83 12.64
CA ASN A 349 -0.23 -19.51 13.68
C ASN A 349 0.65 -20.28 14.68
N CYS A 350 1.98 -20.14 14.59
CA CYS A 350 2.93 -20.68 15.57
C CYS A 350 3.21 -19.66 16.67
#